data_9f2312e1b01c1553bde6233b84619f7c
#
_entry.id   9f2312e1b01c1553bde6233b84619f7c
#
_cell.length_a   1.000
_cell.length_b   1.000
_cell.length_c   1.000
_cell.angle_alpha   90.00
_cell.angle_beta   90.00
_cell.angle_gamma   90.00
#
_symmetry.space_group_name_H-M   'P 1'
#
loop_
_entity.id
_entity.type
_entity.pdbx_description
1 polymer ?
#
loop_
_entity_poly.entity_id
_entity_poly.type
_entity_poly.pdbx_seq_one_letter_code
_entity_poly.pdbx_strand_id
1 'polypeptide(L)'
;MPQVVILMGSKSDEEKVSPCVDVLKSLGVSCAITVSSAHRTPERTERLVSQYEAEGTRVFICAAGMAAHLAGAVAARTTRPVIGIPVSSAALCGLDALFATVQMPPGFPVPTVAHAKAGAPKPAWPAPPTLAASHPAPHERITEA
;
A
#
# COMPACT_ATOMS: atom_id res chain seq x y z
N MET A 1 -7.84 -15.70 2.10
CA MET A 1 -6.54 -15.19 2.53
C MET A 1 -6.07 -14.14 1.53
N PRO A 2 -5.96 -12.87 1.90
CA PRO A 2 -5.55 -11.84 0.95
C PRO A 2 -4.06 -11.94 0.61
N GLN A 3 -3.75 -11.93 -0.68
CA GLN A 3 -2.36 -11.85 -1.17
C GLN A 3 -1.79 -10.44 -1.01
N VAL A 4 -2.65 -9.43 -1.12
CA VAL A 4 -2.31 -8.02 -0.95
C VAL A 4 -3.18 -7.41 0.13
N VAL A 5 -2.58 -6.67 1.04
CA VAL A 5 -3.30 -5.90 2.05
C VAL A 5 -3.05 -4.42 1.83
N ILE A 6 -4.12 -3.66 1.75
CA ILE A 6 -4.10 -2.21 1.61
C ILE A 6 -4.46 -1.60 2.96
N LEU A 7 -3.53 -0.86 3.54
CA LEU A 7 -3.71 -0.11 4.77
C LEU A 7 -3.88 1.38 4.44
N MET A 8 -4.91 2.00 5.01
CA MET A 8 -5.16 3.43 4.85
C MET A 8 -5.02 4.12 6.20
N GLY A 9 -4.36 5.26 6.22
CA GLY A 9 -4.22 6.07 7.43
C GLY A 9 -5.53 6.69 7.93
N SER A 10 -6.49 6.90 7.04
CA SER A 10 -7.82 7.46 7.33
C SER A 10 -8.87 6.85 6.41
N LYS A 11 -10.11 6.77 6.90
CA LYS A 11 -11.26 6.35 6.07
C LYS A 11 -11.53 7.31 4.92
N SER A 12 -11.18 8.57 5.06
CA SER A 12 -11.30 9.57 4.00
C SER A 12 -10.43 9.28 2.77
N ASP A 13 -9.44 8.38 2.88
CA ASP A 13 -8.57 7.99 1.77
C ASP A 13 -9.19 6.88 0.89
N GLU A 14 -10.32 6.32 1.30
CA GLU A 14 -10.95 5.17 0.63
C GLU A 14 -11.25 5.43 -0.85
N GLU A 15 -11.81 6.59 -1.19
CA GLU A 15 -12.10 6.97 -2.58
C GLU A 15 -10.84 7.03 -3.45
N LYS A 16 -9.70 7.42 -2.86
CA LYS A 16 -8.43 7.54 -3.55
C LYS A 16 -7.75 6.19 -3.74
N VAL A 17 -8.09 5.21 -2.92
CA VAL A 17 -7.47 3.88 -2.88
C VAL A 17 -8.34 2.81 -3.54
N SER A 18 -9.67 3.00 -3.60
CA SER A 18 -10.59 2.05 -4.20
C SER A 18 -10.22 1.62 -5.64
N PRO A 19 -9.72 2.50 -6.53
CA PRO A 19 -9.25 2.06 -7.85
C PRO A 19 -8.15 1.02 -7.81
N CYS A 20 -7.34 1.02 -6.74
CA CYS A 20 -6.33 -0.01 -6.49
C CYS A 20 -6.96 -1.38 -6.32
N VAL A 21 -8.05 -1.44 -5.57
CA VAL A 21 -8.81 -2.69 -5.31
C VAL A 21 -9.39 -3.23 -6.62
N ASP A 22 -9.94 -2.35 -7.46
CA ASP A 22 -10.56 -2.75 -8.72
C ASP A 22 -9.53 -3.35 -9.69
N VAL A 23 -8.36 -2.74 -9.80
CA VAL A 23 -7.25 -3.27 -10.61
C VAL A 23 -6.79 -4.62 -10.07
N LEU A 24 -6.57 -4.78 -8.77
CA LEU A 24 -6.17 -6.06 -8.19
C LEU A 24 -7.20 -7.15 -8.45
N LYS A 25 -8.49 -6.84 -8.29
CA LYS A 25 -9.58 -7.77 -8.60
C LYS A 25 -9.63 -8.16 -10.07
N SER A 26 -9.46 -7.20 -10.99
CA SER A 26 -9.45 -7.50 -12.43
C SER A 26 -8.32 -8.44 -12.84
N LEU A 27 -7.20 -8.39 -12.13
CA LEU A 27 -6.06 -9.30 -12.30
C LEU A 27 -6.20 -10.60 -11.50
N GLY A 28 -7.32 -10.81 -10.80
CA GLY A 28 -7.58 -12.01 -9.99
C GLY A 28 -6.70 -12.11 -8.74
N VAL A 29 -6.19 -10.98 -8.25
CA VAL A 29 -5.40 -10.91 -7.02
C VAL A 29 -6.33 -10.66 -5.84
N SER A 30 -6.30 -11.56 -4.86
CA SER A 30 -7.09 -11.39 -3.63
C SER A 30 -6.51 -10.27 -2.79
N CYS A 31 -7.36 -9.34 -2.36
CA CYS A 31 -6.93 -8.21 -1.54
C CYS A 31 -7.92 -7.91 -0.40
N ALA A 32 -7.38 -7.34 0.67
CA ALA A 32 -8.14 -6.76 1.76
C ALA A 32 -7.77 -5.28 1.90
N ILE A 33 -8.73 -4.48 2.34
CA ILE A 33 -8.54 -3.06 2.61
C ILE A 33 -8.99 -2.76 4.04
N THR A 34 -8.19 -2.03 4.79
CA THR A 34 -8.52 -1.66 6.16
C THR A 34 -7.90 -0.33 6.57
N VAL A 35 -8.49 0.31 7.55
CA VAL A 35 -7.99 1.57 8.13
C VAL A 35 -7.11 1.27 9.32
N SER A 36 -5.91 1.82 9.33
CA SER A 36 -5.00 1.80 10.47
C SER A 36 -4.07 3.00 10.43
N SER A 37 -4.11 3.82 11.47
CA SER A 37 -3.25 5.00 11.56
C SER A 37 -1.97 4.67 12.33
N ALA A 38 -0.81 4.95 11.73
CA ALA A 38 0.47 4.80 12.41
C ALA A 38 0.60 5.70 13.65
N HIS A 39 -0.03 6.87 13.65
CA HIS A 39 0.03 7.82 14.75
C HIS A 39 -1.04 7.58 15.81
N ARG A 40 -2.28 7.30 15.39
CA ARG A 40 -3.42 7.19 16.30
C ARG A 40 -3.57 5.80 16.90
N THR A 41 -3.21 4.77 16.16
CA THR A 41 -3.39 3.36 16.55
C THR A 41 -2.18 2.50 16.17
N PRO A 42 -0.97 2.82 16.70
CA PRO A 42 0.27 2.12 16.33
C PRO A 42 0.21 0.62 16.65
N GLU A 43 -0.33 0.23 17.81
CA GLU A 43 -0.44 -1.18 18.23
C GLU A 43 -1.41 -1.94 17.31
N ARG A 44 -2.47 -1.29 16.83
CA ARG A 44 -3.37 -1.88 15.84
C ARG A 44 -2.63 -2.14 14.52
N THR A 45 -1.81 -1.19 14.07
CA THR A 45 -1.01 -1.35 12.85
C THR A 45 -0.08 -2.55 12.96
N GLU A 46 0.65 -2.66 14.06
CA GLU A 46 1.55 -3.78 14.31
C GLU A 46 0.82 -5.13 14.35
N ARG A 47 -0.30 -5.20 15.07
CA ARG A 47 -1.11 -6.41 15.15
C ARG A 47 -1.66 -6.83 13.80
N LEU A 48 -2.17 -5.90 12.99
CA LEU A 48 -2.69 -6.18 11.67
C LEU A 48 -1.60 -6.71 10.73
N VAL A 49 -0.41 -6.14 10.76
CA VAL A 49 0.73 -6.63 9.95
C VAL A 49 1.05 -8.06 10.32
N SER A 50 1.23 -8.37 11.60
CA SER A 50 1.52 -9.72 12.07
C SER A 50 0.41 -10.72 11.73
N GLN A 51 -0.85 -10.33 11.88
CA GLN A 51 -1.99 -11.16 11.54
C GLN A 51 -2.02 -11.50 10.05
N TYR A 52 -1.95 -10.50 9.19
CA TYR A 52 -2.02 -10.71 7.75
C TYR A 52 -0.80 -11.46 7.21
N GLU A 53 0.37 -11.25 7.81
CA GLU A 53 1.56 -12.02 7.44
C GLU A 53 1.39 -13.52 7.78
N ALA A 54 0.83 -13.83 8.94
CA ALA A 54 0.49 -15.20 9.34
C ALA A 54 -0.59 -15.82 8.44
N GLU A 55 -1.50 -15.01 7.91
CA GLU A 55 -2.53 -15.41 6.94
C GLU A 55 -1.98 -15.62 5.51
N GLY A 56 -0.70 -15.32 5.26
CA GLY A 56 -0.04 -15.54 3.97
C GLY A 56 -0.03 -14.33 3.04
N THR A 57 -0.28 -13.12 3.55
CA THR A 57 -0.11 -11.87 2.79
C THR A 57 1.32 -11.72 2.29
N ARG A 58 1.46 -11.30 1.04
CA ARG A 58 2.74 -11.20 0.35
C ARG A 58 3.20 -9.77 0.09
N VAL A 59 2.26 -8.83 0.00
CA VAL A 59 2.54 -7.42 -0.27
C VAL A 59 1.62 -6.55 0.57
N PHE A 60 2.19 -5.51 1.16
CA PHE A 60 1.44 -4.45 1.81
C PHE A 60 1.47 -3.19 0.94
N ILE A 61 0.33 -2.55 0.80
CA ILE A 61 0.18 -1.23 0.18
C ILE A 61 -0.30 -0.28 1.27
N CYS A 62 0.40 0.82 1.47
CA CYS A 62 0.09 1.77 2.54
C CYS A 62 -0.19 3.15 1.97
N ALA A 63 -1.40 3.64 2.15
CA ALA A 63 -1.83 4.97 1.71
C ALA A 63 -1.96 5.90 2.90
N ALA A 64 -1.27 7.02 2.89
CA ALA A 64 -1.32 8.02 3.93
C ALA A 64 -1.06 9.42 3.38
N GLY A 65 -1.70 10.42 3.99
CA GLY A 65 -1.52 11.82 3.69
C GLY A 65 -0.77 12.57 4.81
N MET A 66 -0.48 13.83 4.58
CA MET A 66 0.21 14.71 5.53
C MET A 66 1.55 14.09 5.96
N ALA A 67 1.82 13.94 7.26
CA ALA A 67 2.95 13.19 7.78
C ALA A 67 2.74 11.67 7.54
N ALA A 68 2.95 11.21 6.32
CA ALA A 68 2.59 9.90 5.82
C ALA A 68 3.55 8.80 6.30
N HIS A 69 3.53 8.48 7.59
CA HIS A 69 4.45 7.53 8.23
C HIS A 69 3.98 6.07 8.18
N LEU A 70 2.77 5.79 7.68
CA LEU A 70 2.18 4.45 7.72
C LEU A 70 3.03 3.41 6.99
N ALA A 71 3.49 3.71 5.78
CA ALA A 71 4.33 2.79 5.02
C ALA A 71 5.65 2.47 5.72
N GLY A 72 6.30 3.48 6.30
CA GLY A 72 7.52 3.31 7.10
C GLY A 72 7.27 2.48 8.35
N ALA A 73 6.18 2.72 9.06
CA ALA A 73 5.80 1.96 10.26
C ALA A 73 5.53 0.48 9.93
N VAL A 74 4.89 0.20 8.80
CA VAL A 74 4.66 -1.17 8.32
C VAL A 74 5.97 -1.83 7.88
N ALA A 75 6.81 -1.13 7.11
CA ALA A 75 8.11 -1.64 6.66
C ALA A 75 9.05 -2.01 7.82
N ALA A 76 8.92 -1.34 8.96
CA ALA A 76 9.68 -1.66 10.17
C ALA A 76 9.22 -2.96 10.86
N ARG A 77 8.09 -3.55 10.46
CA ARG A 77 7.46 -4.71 11.11
C ARG A 77 7.38 -5.95 10.23
N THR A 78 7.76 -5.86 8.97
CA THR A 78 7.67 -6.99 8.03
C THR A 78 8.85 -7.02 7.08
N THR A 79 9.20 -8.21 6.61
CA THR A 79 10.16 -8.40 5.50
C THR A 79 9.45 -8.48 4.14
N ARG A 80 8.12 -8.40 4.12
CA ARG A 80 7.34 -8.37 2.89
C ARG A 80 7.49 -7.01 2.20
N PRO A 81 7.39 -6.96 0.87
CA PRO A 81 7.37 -5.70 0.15
C PRO A 81 6.26 -4.76 0.66
N VAL A 82 6.63 -3.52 0.93
CA VAL A 82 5.71 -2.45 1.36
C VAL A 82 5.76 -1.34 0.34
N ILE A 83 4.63 -1.02 -0.28
CA ILE A 83 4.50 0.01 -1.30
C ILE A 83 3.77 1.20 -0.68
N GLY A 84 4.37 2.37 -0.77
CA GLY A 84 3.79 3.61 -0.25
C GLY A 84 3.01 4.38 -1.31
N ILE A 85 1.80 4.81 -0.96
CA ILE A 85 0.97 5.71 -1.76
C ILE A 85 0.85 7.03 -1.01
N PRO A 86 1.54 8.10 -1.44
CA PRO A 86 1.34 9.41 -0.87
C PRO A 86 -0.03 9.95 -1.29
N VAL A 87 -0.83 10.37 -0.32
CA VAL A 87 -2.16 10.92 -0.54
C VAL A 87 -2.10 12.43 -0.45
N SER A 88 -2.55 13.12 -1.50
CA SER A 88 -2.60 14.58 -1.52
C SER A 88 -3.56 15.14 -0.48
N SER A 89 -3.10 16.11 0.29
CA SER A 89 -3.90 16.99 1.13
C SER A 89 -3.85 18.43 0.60
N ALA A 90 -4.76 19.28 1.06
CA ALA A 90 -4.92 20.64 0.51
C ALA A 90 -3.72 21.56 0.81
N ALA A 91 -3.08 21.44 1.98
CA ALA A 91 -2.14 22.45 2.48
C ALA A 91 -0.83 22.51 1.70
N LEU A 92 -0.18 21.38 1.40
CA LEU A 92 1.12 21.30 0.72
C LEU A 92 1.06 20.55 -0.61
N CYS A 93 -0.12 20.43 -1.19
CA CYS A 93 -0.34 19.74 -2.47
C CYS A 93 0.22 18.30 -2.51
N GLY A 94 0.35 17.66 -1.36
CA GLY A 94 0.87 16.30 -1.24
C GLY A 94 2.39 16.17 -1.18
N LEU A 95 3.16 17.26 -1.22
CA LEU A 95 4.62 17.21 -1.10
C LEU A 95 5.07 16.68 0.25
N ASP A 96 4.35 17.02 1.32
CA ASP A 96 4.55 16.50 2.66
C ASP A 96 4.40 14.97 2.70
N ALA A 97 3.33 14.44 2.13
CA ALA A 97 3.09 13.00 2.05
C ALA A 97 4.13 12.29 1.17
N LEU A 98 4.51 12.89 0.04
CA LEU A 98 5.53 12.34 -0.84
C LEU A 98 6.87 12.22 -0.11
N PHE A 99 7.35 13.29 0.51
CA PHE A 99 8.63 13.28 1.20
C PHE A 99 8.62 12.37 2.43
N ALA A 100 7.54 12.35 3.21
CA ALA A 100 7.40 11.44 4.35
C ALA A 100 7.40 9.96 3.94
N THR A 101 6.94 9.64 2.75
CA THR A 101 6.87 8.27 2.23
C THR A 101 8.20 7.83 1.59
N VAL A 102 8.82 8.70 0.78
CA VAL A 102 9.99 8.33 -0.04
C VAL A 102 11.32 8.47 0.71
N GLN A 103 11.44 9.42 1.65
CA GLN A 103 12.68 9.70 2.38
C GLN A 103 12.87 8.74 3.55
N MET A 104 13.00 7.46 3.23
CA MET A 104 13.24 6.40 4.22
C MET A 104 14.72 6.29 4.57
N PRO A 105 15.04 5.96 5.84
CA PRO A 105 16.43 5.67 6.22
C PRO A 105 16.97 4.44 5.49
N PRO A 106 18.30 4.34 5.32
CA PRO A 106 18.94 3.17 4.72
C PRO A 106 18.51 1.86 5.40
N GLY A 107 18.22 0.84 4.60
CA GLY A 107 17.81 -0.48 5.10
C GLY A 107 16.29 -0.68 5.23
N PHE A 108 15.49 0.37 5.03
CA PHE A 108 14.02 0.30 5.07
C PHE A 108 13.42 0.74 3.72
N PRO A 109 13.44 -0.11 2.68
CA PRO A 109 12.95 0.27 1.37
C PRO A 109 11.41 0.37 1.36
N VAL A 110 10.91 1.50 0.91
CA VAL A 110 9.49 1.74 0.63
C VAL A 110 9.37 2.26 -0.80
N PRO A 111 9.21 1.39 -1.81
CA PRO A 111 8.84 1.83 -3.14
C PRO A 111 7.63 2.74 -3.09
N THR A 112 7.77 3.94 -3.67
CA THR A 112 6.75 4.97 -3.59
C THR A 112 6.18 5.24 -4.98
N VAL A 113 4.87 5.24 -5.09
CA VAL A 113 4.16 5.50 -6.34
C VAL A 113 3.68 6.95 -6.41
N ALA A 114 3.15 7.35 -7.56
CA ALA A 114 2.60 8.69 -7.75
C ALA A 114 1.46 8.99 -6.76
N HIS A 115 1.24 10.27 -6.48
CA HIS A 115 0.16 10.74 -5.62
C HIS A 115 -1.20 10.13 -6.03
N ALA A 116 -1.91 9.58 -5.07
CA ALA A 116 -3.28 9.13 -5.27
C ALA A 116 -4.20 10.34 -5.40
N LYS A 117 -4.83 10.45 -6.57
CA LYS A 117 -5.98 11.34 -6.82
C LYS A 117 -7.20 10.46 -6.98
N ALA A 118 -8.38 10.99 -6.68
CA ALA A 118 -9.64 10.30 -6.94
C ALA A 118 -9.69 9.81 -8.40
N GLY A 119 -10.02 8.54 -8.62
CA GLY A 119 -10.14 7.93 -9.94
C GLY A 119 -8.84 7.48 -10.62
N ALA A 120 -7.69 7.53 -9.97
CA ALA A 120 -6.44 7.09 -10.56
C ALA A 120 -6.12 5.60 -10.26
N PRO A 121 -6.12 4.69 -11.23
CA PRO A 121 -5.89 3.25 -11.00
C PRO A 121 -4.40 2.89 -10.79
N LYS A 122 -3.49 3.81 -11.07
CA LYS A 122 -2.03 3.57 -11.09
C LYS A 122 -1.38 3.00 -9.82
N PRO A 123 -1.86 3.29 -8.59
CA PRO A 123 -1.18 2.81 -7.37
C PRO A 123 -1.15 1.29 -7.20
N ALA A 124 -2.02 0.54 -7.86
CA ALA A 124 -2.06 -0.92 -7.74
C ALA A 124 -0.99 -1.65 -8.56
N TRP A 125 -0.48 -1.04 -9.61
CA TRP A 125 0.40 -1.69 -10.59
C TRP A 125 1.70 -2.28 -10.03
N PRO A 126 2.36 -1.72 -9.00
CA PRO A 126 3.55 -2.37 -8.43
C PRO A 126 3.29 -3.71 -7.75
N ALA A 127 2.09 -3.93 -7.19
CA ALA A 127 1.79 -5.17 -6.48
C ALA A 127 1.74 -6.42 -7.38
N PRO A 128 1.06 -6.40 -8.56
CA PRO A 128 1.05 -7.54 -9.45
C PRO A 128 2.44 -7.99 -9.93
N PRO A 129 3.33 -7.10 -10.43
CA PRO A 129 4.70 -7.50 -10.77
C PRO A 129 5.50 -8.05 -9.58
N THR A 130 5.31 -7.48 -8.39
CA THR A 130 5.95 -7.98 -7.17
C THR A 130 5.48 -9.39 -6.82
N LEU A 131 4.20 -9.69 -7.01
CA LEU A 131 3.64 -11.04 -6.84
C LEU A 131 4.11 -11.99 -7.94
N ALA A 132 4.17 -11.51 -9.19
CA ALA A 132 4.57 -12.30 -10.34
C ALA A 132 6.02 -12.82 -10.23
N ALA A 133 6.88 -12.13 -9.49
CA ALA A 133 8.23 -12.61 -9.20
C ALA A 133 8.25 -13.96 -8.47
N SER A 134 7.15 -14.32 -7.81
CA SER A 134 7.03 -15.58 -7.06
C SER A 134 5.86 -16.48 -7.52
N HIS A 135 5.05 -16.02 -8.48
CA HIS A 135 3.89 -16.76 -9.00
C HIS A 135 3.66 -16.49 -10.49
N PRO A 136 3.53 -17.54 -11.34
CA PRO A 136 3.34 -17.36 -12.78
C PRO A 136 1.97 -16.78 -13.15
N ALA A 137 0.90 -17.11 -12.45
CA ALA A 137 -0.46 -16.71 -12.83
C ALA A 137 -0.71 -15.18 -12.91
N PRO A 138 -0.23 -14.34 -11.98
CA PRO A 138 -0.27 -12.90 -12.15
C PRO A 138 0.58 -12.39 -13.32
N HIS A 139 1.70 -13.06 -13.64
CA HIS A 139 2.59 -12.67 -14.72
C HIS A 139 1.87 -12.71 -16.10
N GLU A 140 1.18 -13.79 -16.38
CA GLU A 140 0.42 -13.94 -17.64
C GLU A 140 -0.60 -12.84 -17.82
N ARG A 141 -1.39 -12.54 -16.78
CA ARG A 141 -2.43 -11.50 -16.81
C ARG A 141 -1.88 -10.07 -16.94
N ILE A 142 -0.69 -9.80 -16.41
CA ILE A 142 -0.04 -8.49 -16.57
C ILE A 142 0.43 -8.30 -18.01
N THR A 143 0.89 -9.37 -18.64
CA THR A 143 1.39 -9.32 -20.03
C THR A 143 0.26 -9.10 -21.04
N GLU A 144 -0.96 -9.51 -20.72
CA GLU A 144 -2.15 -9.35 -21.56
C GLU A 144 -2.87 -8.01 -21.35
N ALA A 145 -2.56 -7.26 -20.28
CA ALA A 145 -3.20 -6.00 -19.91
C ALA A 145 -2.45 -4.78 -20.45
#